data_2cf4c27d494674d1dc2d404bdcc4b707
#
_entry.id   2cf4c27d494674d1dc2d404bdcc4b707
#
_cell.length_a   1.000
_cell.length_b   1.000
_cell.length_c   1.000
_cell.angle_alpha   90.00
_cell.angle_beta   90.00
_cell.angle_gamma   90.00
#
_symmetry.space_group_name_H-M   'P 1'
#
loop_
_entity.id
_entity.type
_entity.pdbx_description
1 polymer ?
#
loop_
_entity_poly.entity_id
_entity_poly.type
_entity_poly.pdbx_seq_one_letter_code
_entity_poly.pdbx_strand_id
1 'polypeptide(L)'
;MKNYIDGGEAILEAFRQLDIDYVIASPGSEWGSVWEAFARQEREKTEGPKYLNCAHETLAVDLAIGYSVMTGRMQAVMLHTGVGLLQGSIGIDTAYRQSVPMVVVSGESLSYSEHDGFDPGPQWHGVLSVVGGPTVLASGITKWSQSVSSQHTLYEQLIRAGEMAQRSPAGPVYMSVPIETMLHDWTPPQAPRAVPPAPKPVPPAKDIEAVADMLLNAKNPAIVAESIGRDPAGYSATVELSEMLAIPVSECRWLDFTNFPKEHPMYQGMGEPDYLKDCDVVLTLRARAPWTPPSAKPANAKIVNIDETPFRPHMVHQSLQADIFLEGDAIATLQSLNSIIRDRIVDAEVSQRWEKWSKVHNDMVARNKAIEADGLSKETITPIGLCATLSALLPDEAVFVDETITHRPIIIRHLDYRGPRSFYTAATGGLGQGLGLALGTKLARPDCFVVSVIGDGSFMYNPVVQSLTLSKHEELPIFVVIFNNMGYSAMRKEHHSYYPNGLAANNSTSVGHTITDMDYAELARAFGFYGRKVDRLIELENAIKEGQRAVCSGQTAILNVVLDEGDTSI
;
A
#
# COMPACT_ATOMS: atom_id res chain seq x y z
N MET A 1 37.31 -17.46 19.68
CA MET A 1 36.81 -16.83 18.46
C MET A 1 37.06 -15.33 18.56
N LYS A 2 37.51 -14.70 17.51
CA LYS A 2 37.68 -13.23 17.46
C LYS A 2 36.29 -12.60 17.44
N ASN A 3 36.05 -11.60 18.27
CA ASN A 3 34.81 -10.86 18.32
C ASN A 3 34.96 -9.63 17.42
N TYR A 4 34.28 -9.62 16.28
CA TYR A 4 34.31 -8.49 15.36
C TYR A 4 33.20 -7.52 15.74
N ILE A 5 33.55 -6.34 16.26
CA ILE A 5 32.61 -5.23 16.48
C ILE A 5 32.98 -4.15 15.48
N ASP A 6 32.24 -4.12 14.40
CA ASP A 6 32.53 -3.30 13.21
C ASP A 6 31.29 -2.51 12.74
N GLY A 7 31.34 -1.96 11.53
CA GLY A 7 30.24 -1.21 10.96
C GLY A 7 28.95 -2.01 10.80
N GLY A 8 29.03 -3.35 10.69
CA GLY A 8 27.85 -4.22 10.69
C GLY A 8 27.10 -4.16 12.03
N GLU A 9 27.83 -4.16 13.15
CA GLU A 9 27.22 -3.94 14.47
C GLU A 9 26.65 -2.52 14.62
N ALA A 10 27.33 -1.50 14.06
CA ALA A 10 26.81 -0.14 14.07
C ALA A 10 25.47 -0.01 13.33
N ILE A 11 25.32 -0.72 12.20
CA ILE A 11 24.06 -0.77 11.43
C ILE A 11 22.97 -1.46 12.27
N LEU A 12 23.25 -2.63 12.82
CA LEU A 12 22.27 -3.39 13.60
C LEU A 12 21.85 -2.64 14.87
N GLU A 13 22.80 -1.99 15.54
CA GLU A 13 22.49 -1.18 16.73
C GLU A 13 21.64 0.04 16.39
N ALA A 14 21.89 0.71 15.25
CA ALA A 14 21.02 1.79 14.80
C ALA A 14 19.58 1.30 14.55
N PHE A 15 19.40 0.12 13.99
CA PHE A 15 18.08 -0.47 13.79
C PHE A 15 17.37 -0.85 15.10
N ARG A 16 18.13 -1.31 16.13
CA ARG A 16 17.58 -1.51 17.48
C ARG A 16 17.05 -0.19 18.07
N GLN A 17 17.84 0.89 17.97
CA GLN A 17 17.44 2.21 18.47
C GLN A 17 16.25 2.83 17.70
N LEU A 18 16.05 2.44 16.46
CA LEU A 18 14.93 2.85 15.61
C LEU A 18 13.68 1.98 15.81
N ASP A 19 13.73 1.01 16.72
CA ASP A 19 12.62 0.09 17.02
C ASP A 19 12.12 -0.65 15.76
N ILE A 20 13.07 -1.12 14.94
CA ILE A 20 12.81 -1.93 13.75
C ILE A 20 12.48 -3.37 14.16
N ASP A 21 11.39 -3.94 13.63
CA ASP A 21 11.02 -5.33 13.91
C ASP A 21 11.76 -6.30 12.99
N TYR A 22 11.91 -5.92 11.71
CA TYR A 22 12.52 -6.76 10.69
C TYR A 22 13.53 -5.97 9.85
N VAL A 23 14.66 -6.60 9.59
CA VAL A 23 15.54 -6.25 8.49
C VAL A 23 15.23 -7.20 7.35
N ILE A 24 14.51 -6.70 6.34
CA ILE A 24 14.05 -7.47 5.19
C ILE A 24 15.07 -7.29 4.07
N ALA A 25 15.71 -8.38 3.66
CA ALA A 25 16.91 -8.28 2.83
C ALA A 25 16.84 -9.13 1.56
N SER A 26 17.27 -8.53 0.44
CA SER A 26 17.75 -9.25 -0.74
C SER A 26 19.22 -8.88 -0.89
N PRO A 27 20.14 -9.64 -0.21
CA PRO A 27 21.49 -9.18 0.02
C PRO A 27 22.47 -9.65 -1.04
N GLY A 28 23.59 -8.94 -1.14
CA GLY A 28 24.82 -9.41 -1.75
C GLY A 28 25.92 -9.70 -0.73
N SER A 29 27.09 -10.06 -1.17
CA SER A 29 28.24 -10.46 -0.33
C SER A 29 28.81 -9.33 0.54
N GLU A 30 28.47 -8.09 0.26
CA GLU A 30 28.87 -6.91 1.05
C GLU A 30 28.34 -6.92 2.48
N TRP A 31 27.24 -7.62 2.71
CA TRP A 31 26.55 -7.64 4.00
C TRP A 31 27.15 -8.60 5.03
N GLY A 32 28.32 -9.18 4.76
CA GLY A 32 29.00 -10.13 5.65
C GLY A 32 29.19 -9.63 7.09
N SER A 33 29.52 -8.36 7.26
CA SER A 33 29.66 -7.72 8.60
C SER A 33 28.32 -7.65 9.34
N VAL A 34 27.23 -7.36 8.64
CA VAL A 34 25.88 -7.33 9.23
C VAL A 34 25.41 -8.74 9.60
N TRP A 35 25.69 -9.74 8.79
CA TRP A 35 25.39 -11.14 9.15
C TRP A 35 26.18 -11.60 10.39
N GLU A 36 27.43 -11.17 10.54
CA GLU A 36 28.21 -11.44 11.76
C GLU A 36 27.59 -10.75 12.99
N ALA A 37 27.04 -9.53 12.84
CA ALA A 37 26.32 -8.85 13.90
C ALA A 37 25.03 -9.59 14.29
N PHE A 38 24.25 -10.08 13.31
CA PHE A 38 23.06 -10.92 13.58
C PHE A 38 23.44 -12.25 14.27
N ALA A 39 24.51 -12.92 13.84
CA ALA A 39 25.00 -14.13 14.50
C ALA A 39 25.40 -13.88 15.94
N ARG A 40 25.97 -12.70 16.24
CA ARG A 40 26.26 -12.27 17.61
C ARG A 40 24.99 -12.02 18.41
N GLN A 41 24.02 -11.29 17.84
CA GLN A 41 22.72 -11.02 18.47
C GLN A 41 22.04 -12.33 18.89
N GLU A 42 22.02 -13.33 18.02
CA GLU A 42 21.44 -14.64 18.31
C GLU A 42 22.20 -15.37 19.43
N ARG A 43 23.55 -15.43 19.35
CA ARG A 43 24.39 -16.07 20.33
C ARG A 43 24.24 -15.45 21.73
N GLU A 44 24.16 -14.12 21.79
CA GLU A 44 24.09 -13.35 23.04
C GLU A 44 22.66 -13.16 23.53
N LYS A 45 21.67 -13.57 22.71
CA LYS A 45 20.24 -13.40 22.98
C LYS A 45 19.85 -11.94 23.23
N THR A 46 20.51 -11.02 22.51
CA THR A 46 20.19 -9.60 22.56
C THR A 46 18.90 -9.34 21.81
N GLU A 47 17.99 -8.56 22.39
CA GLU A 47 16.77 -8.13 21.71
C GLU A 47 17.11 -7.21 20.53
N GLY A 48 16.35 -7.35 19.43
CA GLY A 48 16.54 -6.54 18.24
C GLY A 48 15.74 -7.08 17.03
N PRO A 49 15.91 -6.45 15.86
CA PRO A 49 15.19 -6.85 14.67
C PRO A 49 15.50 -8.29 14.26
N LYS A 50 14.53 -8.94 13.65
CA LYS A 50 14.73 -10.25 13.00
C LYS A 50 15.24 -10.04 11.58
N TYR A 51 16.14 -10.90 11.14
CA TYR A 51 16.59 -10.93 9.75
C TYR A 51 15.65 -11.79 8.91
N LEU A 52 15.14 -11.25 7.80
CA LEU A 52 14.29 -11.98 6.87
C LEU A 52 14.88 -11.93 5.47
N ASN A 53 15.23 -13.10 4.93
CA ASN A 53 15.87 -13.21 3.63
C ASN A 53 14.85 -13.36 2.51
N CYS A 54 14.88 -12.45 1.54
CA CYS A 54 14.11 -12.49 0.31
C CYS A 54 15.01 -12.75 -0.90
N ALA A 55 14.54 -13.52 -1.85
CA ALA A 55 15.30 -13.83 -3.06
C ALA A 55 15.01 -12.86 -4.22
N HIS A 56 14.45 -11.67 -3.92
CA HIS A 56 14.15 -10.62 -4.90
C HIS A 56 13.94 -9.28 -4.20
N GLU A 57 14.50 -8.23 -4.72
CA GLU A 57 14.49 -6.90 -4.11
C GLU A 57 13.10 -6.26 -4.08
N THR A 58 12.34 -6.37 -5.17
CA THR A 58 10.93 -5.91 -5.19
C THR A 58 10.14 -6.58 -4.09
N LEU A 59 10.27 -7.91 -3.95
CA LEU A 59 9.59 -8.67 -2.88
C LEU A 59 9.97 -8.16 -1.49
N ALA A 60 11.26 -7.86 -1.26
CA ALA A 60 11.73 -7.36 0.04
C ALA A 60 11.11 -6.00 0.39
N VAL A 61 11.07 -5.08 -0.57
CA VAL A 61 10.48 -3.75 -0.37
C VAL A 61 8.97 -3.84 -0.17
N ASP A 62 8.27 -4.60 -1.00
CA ASP A 62 6.81 -4.73 -0.93
C ASP A 62 6.36 -5.41 0.37
N LEU A 63 7.11 -6.40 0.83
CA LEU A 63 6.87 -7.05 2.12
C LEU A 63 7.02 -6.05 3.28
N ALA A 64 8.05 -5.20 3.24
CA ALA A 64 8.22 -4.12 4.21
C ALA A 64 7.06 -3.13 4.18
N ILE A 65 6.53 -2.79 2.99
CA ILE A 65 5.35 -1.93 2.85
C ILE A 65 4.14 -2.59 3.51
N GLY A 66 3.82 -3.84 3.15
CA GLY A 66 2.68 -4.57 3.69
C GLY A 66 2.72 -4.66 5.23
N TYR A 67 3.89 -4.98 5.78
CA TYR A 67 4.11 -5.01 7.22
C TYR A 67 3.89 -3.63 7.87
N SER A 68 4.50 -2.58 7.31
CA SER A 68 4.39 -1.21 7.84
C SER A 68 2.96 -0.66 7.76
N VAL A 69 2.22 -0.96 6.69
CA VAL A 69 0.81 -0.59 6.53
C VAL A 69 -0.03 -1.19 7.65
N MET A 70 0.18 -2.46 7.99
CA MET A 70 -0.61 -3.15 9.02
C MET A 70 -0.23 -2.74 10.44
N THR A 71 1.05 -2.54 10.72
CA THR A 71 1.54 -2.24 12.08
C THR A 71 1.64 -0.75 12.38
N GLY A 72 1.80 0.09 11.35
CA GLY A 72 2.18 1.49 11.50
C GLY A 72 3.66 1.70 11.86
N ARG A 73 4.48 0.64 11.87
CA ARG A 73 5.88 0.65 12.28
C ARG A 73 6.82 0.66 11.09
N MET A 74 7.86 1.48 11.15
CA MET A 74 8.91 1.57 10.14
C MET A 74 9.72 0.28 10.09
N GLN A 75 10.09 -0.19 8.89
CA GLN A 75 10.98 -1.32 8.70
C GLN A 75 12.27 -0.91 7.98
N ALA A 76 13.31 -1.76 8.09
CA ALA A 76 14.55 -1.62 7.34
C ALA A 76 14.57 -2.62 6.17
N VAL A 77 15.07 -2.17 5.02
CA VAL A 77 15.28 -3.00 3.84
C VAL A 77 16.74 -2.92 3.43
N MET A 78 17.38 -4.08 3.25
CA MET A 78 18.77 -4.18 2.80
C MET A 78 18.83 -4.77 1.39
N LEU A 79 19.44 -4.04 0.46
CA LEU A 79 19.52 -4.38 -0.95
C LEU A 79 20.98 -4.59 -1.39
N HIS A 80 21.18 -5.35 -2.46
CA HIS A 80 22.50 -5.54 -3.06
C HIS A 80 22.89 -4.34 -3.92
N THR A 81 23.76 -3.48 -3.45
CA THR A 81 24.35 -2.35 -4.18
C THR A 81 23.36 -1.52 -5.01
N GLY A 82 23.84 -0.79 -6.02
CA GLY A 82 23.00 -0.06 -6.96
C GLY A 82 22.12 -0.96 -7.84
N VAL A 83 22.53 -2.21 -8.11
CA VAL A 83 21.71 -3.13 -8.92
C VAL A 83 20.46 -3.62 -8.17
N GLY A 84 20.59 -3.87 -6.86
CA GLY A 84 19.43 -4.18 -6.03
C GLY A 84 18.49 -2.98 -5.84
N LEU A 85 19.06 -1.78 -5.75
CA LEU A 85 18.26 -0.55 -5.74
C LEU A 85 17.43 -0.39 -7.02
N LEU A 86 18.01 -0.70 -8.19
CA LEU A 86 17.28 -0.70 -9.48
C LEU A 86 16.11 -1.67 -9.46
N GLN A 87 16.30 -2.88 -8.96
CA GLN A 87 15.25 -3.89 -8.85
C GLN A 87 14.16 -3.51 -7.84
N GLY A 88 14.54 -2.91 -6.70
CA GLY A 88 13.59 -2.51 -5.65
C GLY A 88 12.91 -1.16 -5.88
N SER A 89 13.27 -0.41 -6.93
CA SER A 89 12.87 0.99 -7.10
C SER A 89 11.36 1.20 -7.20
N ILE A 90 10.62 0.28 -7.82
CA ILE A 90 9.16 0.38 -7.95
C ILE A 90 8.47 0.32 -6.58
N GLY A 91 8.89 -0.57 -5.69
CA GLY A 91 8.36 -0.65 -4.33
C GLY A 91 8.73 0.59 -3.50
N ILE A 92 9.97 1.11 -3.66
CA ILE A 92 10.40 2.34 -2.99
C ILE A 92 9.55 3.54 -3.43
N ASP A 93 9.24 3.67 -4.75
CA ASP A 93 8.32 4.70 -5.25
C ASP A 93 6.91 4.54 -4.67
N THR A 94 6.41 3.30 -4.54
CA THR A 94 5.14 3.03 -3.86
C THR A 94 5.16 3.48 -2.40
N ALA A 95 6.21 3.14 -1.65
CA ALA A 95 6.38 3.59 -0.26
C ALA A 95 6.40 5.12 -0.16
N TYR A 96 7.05 5.81 -1.12
CA TYR A 96 7.10 7.26 -1.17
C TYR A 96 5.71 7.86 -1.40
N ARG A 97 4.97 7.38 -2.40
CA ARG A 97 3.62 7.87 -2.73
C ARG A 97 2.61 7.62 -1.64
N GLN A 98 2.70 6.49 -0.96
CA GLN A 98 1.82 6.13 0.15
C GLN A 98 2.30 6.64 1.50
N SER A 99 3.40 7.39 1.55
CA SER A 99 3.97 7.90 2.81
C SER A 99 4.25 6.77 3.83
N VAL A 100 4.80 5.63 3.36
CA VAL A 100 5.19 4.50 4.20
C VAL A 100 6.63 4.72 4.68
N PRO A 101 6.88 4.87 5.99
CA PRO A 101 8.23 5.05 6.49
C PRO A 101 9.07 3.79 6.32
N MET A 102 10.28 3.96 5.78
CA MET A 102 11.22 2.86 5.52
C MET A 102 12.65 3.36 5.49
N VAL A 103 13.59 2.61 6.06
CA VAL A 103 15.02 2.84 5.88
C VAL A 103 15.54 1.82 4.88
N VAL A 104 15.85 2.27 3.67
CA VAL A 104 16.45 1.43 2.63
C VAL A 104 17.96 1.64 2.66
N VAL A 105 18.71 0.55 2.78
CA VAL A 105 20.17 0.56 2.79
C VAL A 105 20.67 -0.34 1.68
N SER A 106 21.61 0.13 0.87
CA SER A 106 22.37 -0.75 0.00
C SER A 106 23.87 -0.65 0.28
N GLY A 107 24.58 -1.73 0.09
CA GLY A 107 26.02 -1.68 0.05
C GLY A 107 26.52 -0.92 -1.19
N GLU A 108 27.79 -0.57 -1.22
CA GLU A 108 28.42 0.08 -2.36
C GLU A 108 29.88 -0.33 -2.45
N SER A 109 30.46 -0.12 -3.61
CA SER A 109 31.87 -0.26 -3.89
C SER A 109 32.75 0.63 -2.98
N LEU A 110 34.06 0.45 -3.04
CA LEU A 110 35.00 1.24 -2.27
C LEU A 110 34.91 2.75 -2.61
N SER A 111 34.90 3.58 -1.58
CA SER A 111 34.94 5.04 -1.76
C SER A 111 36.32 5.56 -2.25
N TYR A 112 37.36 4.71 -2.21
CA TYR A 112 38.74 5.04 -2.60
C TYR A 112 39.31 4.02 -3.61
N SER A 113 38.55 3.57 -4.57
CA SER A 113 38.80 2.45 -5.46
C SER A 113 40.17 2.42 -6.18
N GLU A 114 40.85 3.55 -6.34
CA GLU A 114 42.19 3.64 -6.98
C GLU A 114 43.35 3.71 -5.98
N HIS A 115 43.07 3.53 -4.67
CA HIS A 115 44.08 3.56 -3.63
C HIS A 115 44.40 2.15 -3.14
N ASP A 116 45.70 1.84 -2.92
CA ASP A 116 46.13 0.59 -2.32
C ASP A 116 45.56 0.44 -0.91
N GLY A 117 44.85 -0.65 -0.68
CA GLY A 117 44.20 -0.91 0.61
C GLY A 117 43.51 -2.26 0.60
N PHE A 118 42.33 -2.34 1.20
CA PHE A 118 41.52 -3.54 1.19
C PHE A 118 41.03 -3.84 -0.26
N ASP A 119 41.27 -5.06 -0.74
CA ASP A 119 40.78 -5.54 -2.02
C ASP A 119 39.57 -6.46 -1.85
N PRO A 120 38.36 -6.00 -2.15
CA PRO A 120 37.14 -6.80 -2.07
C PRO A 120 36.97 -7.73 -3.28
N GLY A 121 37.88 -7.69 -4.26
CA GLY A 121 37.84 -8.45 -5.49
C GLY A 121 37.36 -7.64 -6.72
N PRO A 122 37.53 -8.21 -7.93
CA PRO A 122 37.39 -7.47 -9.19
C PRO A 122 35.95 -6.97 -9.45
N GLN A 123 34.93 -7.63 -8.92
CA GLN A 123 33.54 -7.21 -9.08
C GLN A 123 33.29 -5.80 -8.52
N TRP A 124 33.92 -5.48 -7.38
CA TRP A 124 33.77 -4.21 -6.69
C TRP A 124 34.45 -3.04 -7.38
N HIS A 125 35.42 -3.33 -8.24
CA HIS A 125 36.12 -2.30 -9.02
C HIS A 125 35.46 -2.01 -10.37
N GLY A 126 34.70 -2.97 -10.95
CA GLY A 126 34.31 -2.89 -12.35
C GLY A 126 32.82 -2.85 -12.66
N VAL A 127 31.93 -3.37 -11.81
CA VAL A 127 30.57 -3.68 -12.25
C VAL A 127 29.42 -3.31 -11.27
N LEU A 128 29.69 -2.92 -10.04
CA LEU A 128 28.63 -2.82 -9.04
C LEU A 128 27.96 -1.46 -8.88
N SER A 129 28.60 -0.38 -9.34
CA SER A 129 27.97 0.94 -9.26
C SER A 129 27.02 1.21 -10.43
N VAL A 130 26.08 2.13 -10.24
CA VAL A 130 25.16 2.60 -11.28
C VAL A 130 25.56 3.97 -11.79
N VAL A 131 25.19 4.29 -13.04
CA VAL A 131 25.47 5.59 -13.66
C VAL A 131 24.86 6.71 -12.82
N GLY A 132 25.68 7.69 -12.47
CA GLY A 132 25.32 8.82 -11.62
C GLY A 132 25.37 8.50 -10.11
N GLY A 133 25.59 7.24 -9.73
CA GLY A 133 25.60 6.77 -8.35
C GLY A 133 24.20 6.43 -7.82
N PRO A 134 24.11 5.52 -6.83
CA PRO A 134 22.83 5.03 -6.31
C PRO A 134 22.02 6.12 -5.60
N THR A 135 22.66 7.10 -4.97
CA THR A 135 21.97 8.20 -4.29
C THR A 135 21.20 9.09 -5.27
N VAL A 136 21.74 9.31 -6.49
CA VAL A 136 21.06 10.09 -7.54
C VAL A 136 19.83 9.32 -8.04
N LEU A 137 19.96 8.00 -8.25
CA LEU A 137 18.83 7.16 -8.64
C LEU A 137 17.70 7.19 -7.60
N ALA A 138 18.04 7.07 -6.31
CA ALA A 138 17.06 7.05 -5.23
C ALA A 138 16.42 8.42 -4.93
N SER A 139 17.08 9.52 -5.29
CA SER A 139 16.68 10.89 -4.90
C SER A 139 15.27 11.28 -5.37
N GLY A 140 14.81 10.73 -6.50
CA GLY A 140 13.48 11.02 -7.06
C GLY A 140 12.33 10.24 -6.41
N ILE A 141 12.65 9.18 -5.67
CA ILE A 141 11.68 8.23 -5.09
C ILE A 141 11.82 8.06 -3.57
N THR A 142 12.58 8.94 -2.92
CA THR A 142 12.79 8.94 -1.47
C THR A 142 12.73 10.35 -0.91
N LYS A 143 12.47 10.46 0.39
CA LYS A 143 12.51 11.76 1.10
C LYS A 143 13.93 12.31 1.25
N TRP A 144 14.89 11.41 1.33
CA TRP A 144 16.29 11.73 1.51
C TRP A 144 17.14 10.57 1.02
N SER A 145 18.22 10.89 0.32
CA SER A 145 19.14 9.92 -0.26
C SER A 145 20.57 10.39 0.00
N GLN A 146 21.39 9.53 0.63
CA GLN A 146 22.75 9.89 1.02
C GLN A 146 23.69 8.71 0.96
N SER A 147 24.98 8.99 0.66
CA SER A 147 26.05 8.01 0.83
C SER A 147 26.76 8.25 2.18
N VAL A 148 27.07 7.17 2.86
CA VAL A 148 27.88 7.23 4.08
C VAL A 148 29.34 7.48 3.69
N SER A 149 29.91 8.58 4.19
CA SER A 149 31.26 9.01 3.85
C SER A 149 32.32 8.61 4.86
N SER A 150 31.93 8.06 6.02
CA SER A 150 32.87 7.72 7.10
C SER A 150 32.25 6.72 8.09
N GLN A 151 33.05 5.73 8.50
CA GLN A 151 32.69 4.80 9.57
C GLN A 151 32.37 5.51 10.91
N HIS A 152 32.94 6.66 11.17
CA HIS A 152 32.69 7.42 12.40
C HIS A 152 31.28 8.00 12.48
N THR A 153 30.60 8.15 11.35
CA THR A 153 29.26 8.75 11.26
C THR A 153 28.18 7.76 10.86
N LEU A 154 28.53 6.52 10.55
CA LEU A 154 27.60 5.49 10.05
C LEU A 154 26.39 5.31 10.98
N TYR A 155 26.63 5.07 12.26
CA TYR A 155 25.60 4.87 13.27
C TYR A 155 24.63 6.07 13.35
N GLU A 156 25.18 7.28 13.53
CA GLU A 156 24.39 8.50 13.67
C GLU A 156 23.62 8.87 12.38
N GLN A 157 24.19 8.58 11.21
CA GLN A 157 23.52 8.82 9.94
C GLN A 157 22.32 7.89 9.73
N LEU A 158 22.42 6.62 10.16
CA LEU A 158 21.30 5.69 10.11
C LEU A 158 20.18 6.07 11.10
N ILE A 159 20.54 6.49 12.32
CA ILE A 159 19.55 7.04 13.26
C ILE A 159 18.82 8.23 12.64
N ARG A 160 19.57 9.18 12.07
CA ARG A 160 18.98 10.33 11.38
C ARG A 160 18.09 9.92 10.21
N ALA A 161 18.48 8.91 9.44
CA ALA A 161 17.68 8.39 8.33
C ALA A 161 16.32 7.90 8.84
N GLY A 162 16.28 7.13 9.91
CA GLY A 162 15.04 6.67 10.53
C GLY A 162 14.18 7.81 11.09
N GLU A 163 14.82 8.80 11.75
CA GLU A 163 14.10 10.00 12.22
C GLU A 163 13.46 10.77 11.06
N MET A 164 14.15 10.88 9.92
CA MET A 164 13.62 11.54 8.72
C MET A 164 12.50 10.73 8.06
N ALA A 165 12.63 9.41 8.02
CA ALA A 165 11.61 8.53 7.42
C ALA A 165 10.27 8.64 8.14
N GLN A 166 10.28 8.76 9.47
CA GLN A 166 9.06 8.77 10.29
C GLN A 166 8.39 10.15 10.39
N ARG A 167 9.11 11.25 10.14
CA ARG A 167 8.53 12.60 10.23
C ARG A 167 7.56 12.87 9.08
N SER A 168 6.49 13.57 9.39
CA SER A 168 5.46 13.96 8.42
C SER A 168 6.02 14.92 7.34
N PRO A 169 5.68 14.70 6.05
CA PRO A 169 5.09 13.47 5.51
C PRO A 169 6.06 12.29 5.66
N ALA A 170 5.60 11.16 6.22
CA ALA A 170 6.43 9.97 6.34
C ALA A 170 6.82 9.41 4.95
N GLY A 171 7.84 8.57 4.88
CA GLY A 171 8.23 7.97 3.61
C GLY A 171 9.62 7.34 3.65
N PRO A 172 10.02 6.65 2.58
CA PRO A 172 11.30 5.98 2.51
C PRO A 172 12.47 6.96 2.49
N VAL A 173 13.57 6.55 3.09
CA VAL A 173 14.90 7.17 2.97
C VAL A 173 15.88 6.14 2.44
N TYR A 174 16.94 6.59 1.78
CA TYR A 174 17.94 5.71 1.20
C TYR A 174 19.34 6.05 1.68
N MET A 175 20.10 5.01 2.07
CA MET A 175 21.49 5.10 2.48
C MET A 175 22.35 4.14 1.67
N SER A 176 23.38 4.65 0.99
CA SER A 176 24.43 3.86 0.36
C SER A 176 25.62 3.74 1.30
N VAL A 177 26.07 2.52 1.58
CA VAL A 177 27.16 2.25 2.55
C VAL A 177 28.30 1.54 1.84
N PRO A 178 29.48 2.21 1.68
CA PRO A 178 30.66 1.58 1.12
C PRO A 178 31.12 0.39 1.97
N ILE A 179 31.60 -0.68 1.30
CA ILE A 179 31.96 -1.93 1.95
C ILE A 179 33.05 -1.76 3.03
N GLU A 180 34.06 -0.92 2.76
CA GLU A 180 35.12 -0.68 3.75
C GLU A 180 34.57 -0.02 5.04
N THR A 181 33.52 0.80 4.91
CA THR A 181 32.87 1.44 6.06
C THR A 181 32.21 0.40 6.98
N MET A 182 31.67 -0.68 6.40
CA MET A 182 31.07 -1.77 7.16
C MET A 182 32.10 -2.67 7.84
N LEU A 183 33.32 -2.75 7.30
CA LEU A 183 34.38 -3.63 7.79
C LEU A 183 35.32 -2.96 8.81
N HIS A 184 35.20 -1.65 9.01
CA HIS A 184 36.00 -0.94 10.03
C HIS A 184 35.52 -1.23 11.45
N ASP A 185 36.48 -1.36 12.37
CA ASP A 185 36.18 -1.48 13.79
C ASP A 185 35.30 -0.31 14.28
N TRP A 186 34.26 -0.64 15.02
CA TRP A 186 33.34 0.32 15.61
C TRP A 186 33.33 0.21 17.14
N THR A 187 33.27 1.35 17.83
CA THR A 187 33.12 1.40 19.26
C THR A 187 31.71 1.87 19.61
N PRO A 188 30.89 1.02 20.23
CA PRO A 188 29.56 1.41 20.66
C PRO A 188 29.58 2.64 21.58
N PRO A 189 28.61 3.54 21.49
CA PRO A 189 28.48 4.65 22.42
C PRO A 189 28.23 4.12 23.85
N GLN A 190 28.73 4.84 24.87
CA GLN A 190 28.52 4.45 26.26
C GLN A 190 27.05 4.38 26.67
N ALA A 191 26.23 5.24 26.07
CA ALA A 191 24.78 5.21 26.17
C ALA A 191 24.20 5.36 24.76
N PRO A 192 23.34 4.42 24.32
CA PRO A 192 22.63 4.57 23.03
C PRO A 192 21.78 5.85 23.03
N ARG A 193 21.70 6.50 21.87
CA ARG A 193 20.87 7.69 21.70
C ARG A 193 19.41 7.29 21.65
N ALA A 194 18.60 7.82 22.59
CA ALA A 194 17.15 7.67 22.49
C ALA A 194 16.60 8.40 21.25
N VAL A 195 15.77 7.70 20.48
CA VAL A 195 15.07 8.27 19.33
C VAL A 195 13.66 8.67 19.76
N PRO A 196 13.36 9.99 19.84
CA PRO A 196 12.03 10.42 20.22
C PRO A 196 11.02 10.12 19.09
N PRO A 197 9.74 9.88 19.42
CA PRO A 197 8.69 9.74 18.41
C PRO A 197 8.60 11.00 17.54
N ALA A 198 8.26 10.81 16.26
CA ALA A 198 8.09 11.92 15.33
C ALA A 198 6.96 12.85 15.80
N PRO A 199 7.14 14.18 15.74
CA PRO A 199 6.09 15.11 16.11
C PRO A 199 4.93 15.05 15.12
N LYS A 200 3.73 15.33 15.60
CA LYS A 200 2.49 15.44 14.81
C LYS A 200 2.07 16.91 14.74
N PRO A 201 2.52 17.69 13.74
CA PRO A 201 2.12 19.08 13.59
C PRO A 201 0.62 19.17 13.31
N VAL A 202 -0.06 20.14 13.94
CA VAL A 202 -1.48 20.39 13.77
C VAL A 202 -1.66 21.84 13.28
N PRO A 203 -2.60 22.12 12.37
CA PRO A 203 -2.92 23.49 11.94
C PRO A 203 -3.30 24.40 13.13
N PRO A 204 -3.20 25.73 12.96
CA PRO A 204 -3.61 26.68 14.00
C PRO A 204 -5.05 26.43 14.44
N ALA A 205 -5.32 26.49 15.75
CA ALA A 205 -6.64 26.23 16.32
C ALA A 205 -7.75 27.11 15.69
N LYS A 206 -7.45 28.39 15.41
CA LYS A 206 -8.39 29.32 14.75
C LYS A 206 -8.85 28.83 13.37
N ASP A 207 -7.98 28.14 12.63
CA ASP A 207 -8.31 27.65 11.29
C ASP A 207 -9.19 26.40 11.37
N ILE A 208 -8.96 25.53 12.37
CA ILE A 208 -9.82 24.38 12.67
C ILE A 208 -11.19 24.86 13.18
N GLU A 209 -11.23 25.89 14.04
CA GLU A 209 -12.49 26.50 14.51
C GLU A 209 -13.30 27.09 13.36
N ALA A 210 -12.65 27.77 12.40
CA ALA A 210 -13.33 28.32 11.23
C ALA A 210 -13.95 27.23 10.35
N VAL A 211 -13.29 26.09 10.22
CA VAL A 211 -13.83 24.92 9.49
C VAL A 211 -14.97 24.27 10.28
N ALA A 212 -14.87 24.19 11.62
CA ALA A 212 -15.97 23.71 12.45
C ALA A 212 -17.23 24.58 12.29
N ASP A 213 -17.07 25.92 12.33
CA ASP A 213 -18.16 26.85 12.10
C ASP A 213 -18.79 26.68 10.71
N MET A 214 -17.94 26.46 9.69
CA MET A 214 -18.40 26.22 8.32
C MET A 214 -19.25 24.95 8.22
N LEU A 215 -18.80 23.83 8.82
CA LEU A 215 -19.54 22.57 8.80
C LEU A 215 -20.84 22.62 9.62
N LEU A 216 -20.83 23.30 10.77
CA LEU A 216 -22.03 23.48 11.60
C LEU A 216 -23.13 24.31 10.90
N ASN A 217 -22.73 25.25 10.00
CA ASN A 217 -23.65 26.08 9.23
C ASN A 217 -23.96 25.53 7.84
N ALA A 218 -23.31 24.43 7.42
CA ALA A 218 -23.53 23.84 6.11
C ALA A 218 -24.90 23.20 5.97
N LYS A 219 -25.55 23.43 4.83
CA LYS A 219 -26.85 22.82 4.49
C LYS A 219 -26.67 21.44 3.85
N ASN A 220 -25.69 21.33 2.97
CA ASN A 220 -25.38 20.11 2.20
C ASN A 220 -23.87 19.79 2.27
N PRO A 221 -23.33 19.47 3.47
CA PRO A 221 -21.93 19.08 3.57
C PRO A 221 -21.67 17.70 2.99
N ALA A 222 -20.45 17.42 2.51
CA ALA A 222 -20.01 16.11 2.09
C ALA A 222 -18.55 15.83 2.50
N ILE A 223 -18.19 14.55 2.63
CA ILE A 223 -16.81 14.09 2.82
C ILE A 223 -16.39 13.26 1.59
N VAL A 224 -15.19 13.52 1.08
CA VAL A 224 -14.52 12.71 0.06
C VAL A 224 -13.19 12.21 0.64
N ALA A 225 -13.06 10.89 0.80
CA ALA A 225 -11.92 10.26 1.45
C ALA A 225 -11.11 9.38 0.48
N GLU A 226 -9.77 9.36 0.63
CA GLU A 226 -8.90 8.51 -0.22
C GLU A 226 -7.99 7.58 0.60
N SER A 227 -7.26 8.10 1.58
CA SER A 227 -6.30 7.31 2.35
C SER A 227 -6.29 7.57 3.86
N ILE A 228 -7.31 8.24 4.38
CA ILE A 228 -7.44 8.51 5.82
C ILE A 228 -7.61 7.23 6.64
N GLY A 229 -8.24 6.21 6.07
CA GLY A 229 -8.49 4.93 6.72
C GLY A 229 -7.28 3.99 6.80
N ARG A 230 -6.12 4.38 6.24
CA ARG A 230 -4.85 3.71 6.51
C ARG A 230 -4.57 3.63 8.02
N ASP A 231 -5.00 4.64 8.76
CA ASP A 231 -4.91 4.69 10.21
C ASP A 231 -6.26 4.40 10.86
N PRO A 232 -6.37 3.40 11.74
CA PRO A 232 -7.64 3.09 12.42
C PRO A 232 -8.24 4.29 13.15
N ALA A 233 -7.42 5.16 13.72
CA ALA A 233 -7.89 6.37 14.40
C ALA A 233 -8.46 7.40 13.40
N GLY A 234 -7.91 7.50 12.18
CA GLY A 234 -8.45 8.35 11.12
C GLY A 234 -9.79 7.82 10.59
N TYR A 235 -9.86 6.50 10.39
CA TYR A 235 -11.12 5.82 10.05
C TYR A 235 -12.22 6.12 11.08
N SER A 236 -11.95 5.88 12.37
CA SER A 236 -12.92 6.12 13.44
C SER A 236 -13.32 7.59 13.56
N ALA A 237 -12.36 8.52 13.41
CA ALA A 237 -12.66 9.96 13.47
C ALA A 237 -13.50 10.43 12.27
N THR A 238 -13.35 9.80 11.10
CA THR A 238 -14.20 10.08 9.93
C THR A 238 -15.63 9.59 10.15
N VAL A 239 -15.80 8.39 10.73
CA VAL A 239 -17.11 7.86 11.09
C VAL A 239 -17.79 8.78 12.11
N GLU A 240 -17.10 9.16 13.17
CA GLU A 240 -17.60 10.06 14.21
C GLU A 240 -18.08 11.40 13.64
N LEU A 241 -17.27 12.05 12.77
CA LEU A 241 -17.67 13.30 12.13
C LEU A 241 -18.93 13.14 11.27
N SER A 242 -18.96 12.07 10.49
CA SER A 242 -20.10 11.75 9.64
C SER A 242 -21.37 11.52 10.43
N GLU A 243 -21.29 10.80 11.56
CA GLU A 243 -22.43 10.55 12.44
C GLU A 243 -22.93 11.81 13.14
N MET A 244 -22.03 12.60 13.70
CA MET A 244 -22.39 13.84 14.42
C MET A 244 -23.21 14.80 13.57
N LEU A 245 -22.87 14.95 12.30
CA LEU A 245 -23.49 15.93 11.40
C LEU A 245 -24.34 15.30 10.29
N ALA A 246 -24.50 13.98 10.27
CA ALA A 246 -25.13 13.22 9.18
C ALA A 246 -24.57 13.60 7.80
N ILE A 247 -23.23 13.62 7.68
CA ILE A 247 -22.52 13.96 6.44
C ILE A 247 -22.33 12.72 5.58
N PRO A 248 -22.79 12.71 4.32
CA PRO A 248 -22.53 11.62 3.40
C PRO A 248 -21.04 11.52 3.08
N VAL A 249 -20.52 10.28 3.00
CA VAL A 249 -19.14 9.99 2.69
C VAL A 249 -19.04 9.23 1.39
N SER A 250 -18.26 9.74 0.46
CA SER A 250 -17.83 8.98 -0.71
C SER A 250 -16.31 8.79 -0.70
N GLU A 251 -15.85 7.71 -1.32
CA GLU A 251 -14.43 7.44 -1.49
C GLU A 251 -13.97 7.89 -2.87
N CYS A 252 -12.71 8.32 -2.97
CA CYS A 252 -12.12 8.65 -4.27
C CYS A 252 -12.11 7.45 -5.20
N ARG A 253 -12.22 7.69 -6.50
CA ARG A 253 -12.18 6.63 -7.53
C ARG A 253 -10.91 5.77 -7.47
N TRP A 254 -9.80 6.37 -7.05
CA TRP A 254 -8.48 5.73 -6.93
C TRP A 254 -8.05 5.64 -5.47
N LEU A 255 -8.94 5.17 -4.61
CA LEU A 255 -8.62 4.95 -3.18
C LEU A 255 -7.49 3.93 -3.02
N ASP A 256 -6.62 4.18 -2.04
CA ASP A 256 -5.55 3.26 -1.69
C ASP A 256 -5.93 2.34 -0.52
N PHE A 257 -6.85 2.77 0.34
CA PHE A 257 -7.27 2.08 1.56
C PHE A 257 -8.78 2.18 1.77
N THR A 258 -9.36 1.26 2.52
CA THR A 258 -10.71 1.41 3.09
C THR A 258 -10.75 2.66 3.97
N ASN A 259 -11.67 3.59 3.72
CA ASN A 259 -11.75 4.85 4.46
C ASN A 259 -13.00 4.99 5.33
N PHE A 260 -14.05 4.23 5.03
CA PHE A 260 -15.34 4.31 5.71
C PHE A 260 -16.08 2.97 5.62
N PRO A 261 -16.91 2.60 6.62
CA PRO A 261 -17.65 1.34 6.56
C PRO A 261 -18.70 1.36 5.44
N LYS A 262 -18.65 0.36 4.57
CA LYS A 262 -19.55 0.26 3.41
C LYS A 262 -21.00 0.02 3.77
N GLU A 263 -21.25 -0.60 4.92
CA GLU A 263 -22.56 -0.88 5.48
C GLU A 263 -23.19 0.33 6.21
N HIS A 264 -22.41 1.38 6.43
CA HIS A 264 -22.88 2.55 7.18
C HIS A 264 -23.85 3.39 6.35
N PRO A 265 -25.00 3.87 6.94
CA PRO A 265 -26.01 4.65 6.21
C PRO A 265 -25.49 5.92 5.51
N MET A 266 -24.39 6.49 6.00
CA MET A 266 -23.76 7.67 5.38
C MET A 266 -22.80 7.32 4.25
N TYR A 267 -22.47 6.05 3.98
CA TYR A 267 -21.64 5.66 2.85
C TYR A 267 -22.40 5.81 1.53
N GLN A 268 -21.85 6.57 0.60
CA GLN A 268 -22.48 6.88 -0.68
C GLN A 268 -21.69 6.39 -1.90
N GLY A 269 -20.82 5.38 -1.67
CA GLY A 269 -20.05 4.74 -2.75
C GLY A 269 -18.74 5.44 -3.07
N MET A 270 -18.27 5.25 -4.30
CA MET A 270 -16.98 5.75 -4.77
C MET A 270 -17.13 6.63 -6.02
N GLY A 271 -16.14 7.47 -6.27
CA GLY A 271 -16.08 8.37 -7.43
C GLY A 271 -16.72 9.72 -7.13
N GLU A 272 -17.26 10.34 -8.18
CA GLU A 272 -17.88 11.66 -8.14
C GLU A 272 -19.42 11.55 -8.25
N PRO A 273 -20.12 11.15 -7.18
CA PRO A 273 -21.57 11.00 -7.21
C PRO A 273 -22.28 12.34 -7.44
N ASP A 274 -23.42 12.30 -8.14
CA ASP A 274 -24.15 13.49 -8.58
C ASP A 274 -24.49 14.47 -7.44
N TYR A 275 -24.69 13.97 -6.22
CA TYR A 275 -25.04 14.83 -5.09
C TYR A 275 -23.95 15.85 -4.72
N LEU A 276 -22.69 15.60 -5.09
CA LEU A 276 -21.61 16.55 -4.86
C LEU A 276 -21.83 17.89 -5.56
N LYS A 277 -22.57 17.91 -6.65
CA LYS A 277 -22.91 19.13 -7.41
C LYS A 277 -23.74 20.12 -6.58
N ASP A 278 -24.54 19.63 -5.63
CA ASP A 278 -25.43 20.41 -4.78
C ASP A 278 -24.84 20.71 -3.38
N CYS A 279 -23.60 20.30 -3.16
CA CYS A 279 -22.94 20.57 -1.87
C CYS A 279 -22.53 22.03 -1.74
N ASP A 280 -22.59 22.53 -0.51
CA ASP A 280 -22.10 23.86 -0.12
C ASP A 280 -20.72 23.81 0.55
N VAL A 281 -20.40 22.69 1.22
CA VAL A 281 -19.08 22.40 1.82
C VAL A 281 -18.65 20.98 1.48
N VAL A 282 -17.43 20.81 0.99
CA VAL A 282 -16.84 19.48 0.80
C VAL A 282 -15.52 19.39 1.54
N LEU A 283 -15.45 18.43 2.46
CA LEU A 283 -14.23 18.10 3.18
C LEU A 283 -13.51 16.95 2.46
N THR A 284 -12.28 17.19 2.02
CA THR A 284 -11.43 16.16 1.39
C THR A 284 -10.39 15.67 2.40
N LEU A 285 -10.31 14.34 2.60
CA LEU A 285 -9.45 13.71 3.61
C LEU A 285 -8.35 12.90 2.94
N ARG A 286 -7.09 13.38 3.04
CA ARG A 286 -5.91 12.78 2.40
C ARG A 286 -6.18 12.38 0.94
N ALA A 287 -6.85 13.26 0.18
CA ALA A 287 -7.27 13.01 -1.18
C ALA A 287 -6.34 13.73 -2.18
N ARG A 288 -5.62 12.94 -3.01
CA ARG A 288 -4.66 13.43 -4.01
C ARG A 288 -5.35 14.05 -5.22
N ALA A 289 -6.39 13.39 -5.71
CA ALA A 289 -7.14 13.79 -6.90
C ALA A 289 -8.64 13.49 -6.69
N PRO A 290 -9.32 14.29 -5.86
CA PRO A 290 -10.71 14.04 -5.48
C PRO A 290 -11.70 14.21 -6.64
N TRP A 291 -11.27 14.86 -7.75
CA TRP A 291 -12.09 15.15 -8.92
C TRP A 291 -11.46 14.58 -10.19
N THR A 292 -12.18 13.72 -10.92
CA THR A 292 -11.72 13.12 -12.17
C THR A 292 -12.84 13.06 -13.20
N PRO A 293 -12.86 13.94 -14.24
CA PRO A 293 -11.85 14.97 -14.55
C PRO A 293 -11.90 16.15 -13.56
N PRO A 294 -10.91 17.06 -13.58
CA PRO A 294 -10.91 18.25 -12.70
C PRO A 294 -12.16 19.12 -12.79
N SER A 295 -12.86 19.07 -13.93
CA SER A 295 -14.15 19.75 -14.14
C SER A 295 -15.33 19.15 -13.33
N ALA A 296 -15.15 17.95 -12.76
CA ALA A 296 -16.13 17.35 -11.85
C ALA A 296 -16.13 17.98 -10.45
N LYS A 297 -15.18 18.89 -10.15
CA LYS A 297 -15.17 19.65 -8.90
C LYS A 297 -16.52 20.35 -8.69
N PRO A 298 -17.13 20.25 -7.49
CA PRO A 298 -18.35 20.98 -7.15
C PRO A 298 -18.17 22.49 -7.30
N ALA A 299 -18.95 23.11 -8.21
CA ALA A 299 -18.74 24.52 -8.58
C ALA A 299 -19.12 25.51 -7.47
N ASN A 300 -20.09 25.14 -6.63
CA ASN A 300 -20.66 26.03 -5.61
C ASN A 300 -20.18 25.72 -4.19
N ALA A 301 -19.44 24.62 -4.01
CA ALA A 301 -18.98 24.20 -2.70
C ALA A 301 -17.69 24.93 -2.27
N LYS A 302 -17.60 25.21 -0.97
CA LYS A 302 -16.32 25.51 -0.31
C LYS A 302 -15.57 24.21 -0.08
N ILE A 303 -14.36 24.10 -0.63
CA ILE A 303 -13.54 22.91 -0.52
C ILE A 303 -12.54 23.10 0.62
N VAL A 304 -12.58 22.22 1.60
CA VAL A 304 -11.60 22.14 2.69
C VAL A 304 -10.78 20.86 2.52
N ASN A 305 -9.46 21.00 2.47
CA ASN A 305 -8.55 19.85 2.39
C ASN A 305 -7.84 19.64 3.72
N ILE A 306 -7.88 18.42 4.26
CA ILE A 306 -7.10 17.99 5.43
C ILE A 306 -6.09 16.95 4.98
N ASP A 307 -4.81 17.30 5.00
CA ASP A 307 -3.71 16.45 4.53
C ASP A 307 -2.38 16.92 5.12
N GLU A 308 -1.45 15.99 5.33
CA GLU A 308 -0.06 16.31 5.70
C GLU A 308 0.73 16.92 4.55
N THR A 309 0.31 16.61 3.31
CA THR A 309 0.99 17.06 2.09
C THR A 309 -0.05 17.26 0.98
N PRO A 310 -0.80 18.34 1.01
CA PRO A 310 -1.86 18.61 0.03
C PRO A 310 -1.34 18.58 -1.41
N PHE A 311 -0.15 19.15 -1.62
CA PHE A 311 0.52 19.15 -2.93
C PHE A 311 1.57 18.05 -2.99
N ARG A 312 1.37 17.09 -3.92
CA ARG A 312 2.23 15.92 -4.07
C ARG A 312 3.35 16.21 -5.07
N PRO A 313 4.64 16.16 -4.67
CA PRO A 313 5.77 16.46 -5.58
C PRO A 313 5.85 15.55 -6.80
N HIS A 314 5.30 14.34 -6.72
CA HIS A 314 5.29 13.35 -7.81
C HIS A 314 4.15 13.55 -8.81
N MET A 315 3.18 14.43 -8.54
CA MET A 315 2.04 14.68 -9.43
C MET A 315 2.33 15.91 -10.29
N VAL A 316 2.50 15.71 -11.60
CA VAL A 316 2.75 16.79 -12.57
C VAL A 316 1.54 17.72 -12.67
N HIS A 317 0.35 17.16 -12.65
CA HIS A 317 -0.92 17.90 -12.73
C HIS A 317 -1.81 17.49 -11.55
N GLN A 318 -1.81 18.32 -10.53
CA GLN A 318 -2.68 18.13 -9.37
C GLN A 318 -3.47 19.42 -9.13
N SER A 319 -4.79 19.35 -9.37
CA SER A 319 -5.70 20.48 -9.17
C SER A 319 -6.67 20.17 -8.03
N LEU A 320 -6.28 20.44 -6.80
CA LEU A 320 -7.16 20.34 -5.63
C LEU A 320 -8.16 21.50 -5.61
N GLN A 321 -7.70 22.71 -5.96
CA GLN A 321 -8.49 23.94 -5.96
C GLN A 321 -9.28 24.12 -4.65
N ALA A 322 -8.65 23.79 -3.50
CA ALA A 322 -9.28 23.98 -2.20
C ALA A 322 -9.31 25.45 -1.81
N ASP A 323 -10.37 25.84 -1.08
CA ASP A 323 -10.52 27.18 -0.49
C ASP A 323 -9.73 27.28 0.82
N ILE A 324 -9.63 26.16 1.56
CA ILE A 324 -8.91 26.09 2.84
C ILE A 324 -8.05 24.81 2.85
N PHE A 325 -6.81 24.95 3.26
CA PHE A 325 -5.90 23.84 3.53
C PHE A 325 -5.64 23.78 5.05
N LEU A 326 -6.05 22.70 5.69
CA LEU A 326 -5.63 22.34 7.02
C LEU A 326 -4.43 21.38 6.89
N GLU A 327 -3.25 21.96 6.67
CA GLU A 327 -2.01 21.22 6.44
C GLU A 327 -1.36 20.82 7.77
N GLY A 328 -1.31 19.51 8.03
CA GLY A 328 -0.79 18.94 9.26
C GLY A 328 -1.16 17.48 9.42
N ASP A 329 -0.91 16.88 10.59
CA ASP A 329 -1.36 15.51 10.88
C ASP A 329 -2.89 15.43 10.74
N ALA A 330 -3.33 14.73 9.70
CA ALA A 330 -4.75 14.72 9.33
C ALA A 330 -5.62 14.08 10.43
N ILE A 331 -5.10 13.11 11.15
CA ILE A 331 -5.82 12.41 12.22
C ILE A 331 -6.01 13.35 13.41
N ALA A 332 -4.93 13.96 13.90
CA ALA A 332 -4.98 14.89 15.02
C ALA A 332 -5.84 16.13 14.68
N THR A 333 -5.77 16.60 13.43
CA THR A 333 -6.60 17.70 12.93
C THR A 333 -8.08 17.31 12.94
N LEU A 334 -8.43 16.13 12.43
CA LEU A 334 -9.80 15.63 12.38
C LEU A 334 -10.37 15.38 13.79
N GLN A 335 -9.57 14.83 14.70
CA GLN A 335 -9.95 14.64 16.10
C GLN A 335 -10.19 15.98 16.82
N SER A 336 -9.37 16.99 16.56
CA SER A 336 -9.56 18.35 17.09
C SER A 336 -10.85 18.98 16.55
N LEU A 337 -11.10 18.84 15.25
CA LEU A 337 -12.34 19.27 14.61
C LEU A 337 -13.57 18.60 15.24
N ASN A 338 -13.52 17.29 15.43
CA ASN A 338 -14.60 16.52 16.06
C ASN A 338 -14.88 17.00 17.49
N SER A 339 -13.83 17.29 18.27
CA SER A 339 -14.00 17.81 19.62
C SER A 339 -14.75 19.14 19.65
N ILE A 340 -14.38 20.08 18.77
CA ILE A 340 -15.04 21.39 18.67
C ILE A 340 -16.50 21.24 18.24
N ILE A 341 -16.78 20.38 17.26
CA ILE A 341 -18.15 20.16 16.75
C ILE A 341 -19.04 19.53 17.82
N ARG A 342 -18.53 18.51 18.54
CA ARG A 342 -19.28 17.83 19.62
C ARG A 342 -19.80 18.80 20.69
N ASP A 343 -18.99 19.81 21.02
CA ASP A 343 -19.36 20.81 22.05
C ASP A 343 -20.40 21.83 21.56
N ARG A 344 -20.68 21.90 20.25
CA ARG A 344 -21.49 22.97 19.63
C ARG A 344 -22.70 22.48 18.84
N ILE A 345 -22.81 21.16 18.60
CA ILE A 345 -23.85 20.59 17.74
C ILE A 345 -25.27 20.85 18.30
N VAL A 346 -26.22 21.21 17.42
CA VAL A 346 -27.65 21.38 17.71
C VAL A 346 -28.45 20.43 16.81
N ASP A 347 -29.28 19.60 17.38
CA ASP A 347 -29.82 18.33 16.85
C ASP A 347 -30.84 18.42 15.68
N ALA A 348 -31.42 19.58 15.40
CA ALA A 348 -32.65 19.67 14.58
C ALA A 348 -32.47 19.38 13.08
N GLU A 349 -31.30 19.63 12.50
CA GLU A 349 -31.07 19.43 11.07
C GLU A 349 -30.41 18.08 10.75
N VAL A 350 -29.77 17.45 11.73
CA VAL A 350 -29.05 16.18 11.58
C VAL A 350 -30.01 15.04 11.25
N SER A 351 -31.18 14.99 11.92
CA SER A 351 -32.18 13.92 11.72
C SER A 351 -32.69 13.84 10.28
N GLN A 352 -32.97 14.99 9.64
CA GLN A 352 -33.47 15.03 8.25
C GLN A 352 -32.40 14.59 7.27
N ARG A 353 -31.12 15.02 7.46
CA ARG A 353 -30.00 14.57 6.64
C ARG A 353 -29.78 13.08 6.80
N TRP A 354 -29.87 12.55 8.03
CA TRP A 354 -29.73 11.12 8.30
C TRP A 354 -30.76 10.29 7.54
N GLU A 355 -32.05 10.64 7.61
CA GLU A 355 -33.13 9.96 6.88
C GLU A 355 -32.90 9.99 5.36
N LYS A 356 -32.54 11.17 4.82
CA LYS A 356 -32.26 11.36 3.39
C LYS A 356 -31.13 10.40 2.93
N TRP A 357 -30.00 10.43 3.63
CA TRP A 357 -28.82 9.69 3.19
C TRP A 357 -28.92 8.19 3.45
N SER A 358 -29.58 7.79 4.54
CA SER A 358 -29.92 6.39 4.79
C SER A 358 -30.76 5.80 3.68
N LYS A 359 -31.74 6.56 3.18
CA LYS A 359 -32.55 6.11 2.03
C LYS A 359 -31.72 5.95 0.76
N VAL A 360 -30.88 6.94 0.41
CA VAL A 360 -30.01 6.88 -0.77
C VAL A 360 -29.04 5.70 -0.68
N HIS A 361 -28.48 5.48 0.51
CA HIS A 361 -27.63 4.32 0.79
C HIS A 361 -28.35 3.00 0.56
N ASN A 362 -29.54 2.83 1.16
CA ASN A 362 -30.35 1.61 1.03
C ASN A 362 -30.71 1.32 -0.43
N ASP A 363 -31.07 2.36 -1.20
CA ASP A 363 -31.35 2.23 -2.64
C ASP A 363 -30.10 1.81 -3.42
N MET A 364 -28.92 2.30 -3.07
CA MET A 364 -27.63 1.88 -3.66
C MET A 364 -27.34 0.42 -3.34
N VAL A 365 -27.47 0.02 -2.06
CA VAL A 365 -27.25 -1.36 -1.63
C VAL A 365 -28.20 -2.31 -2.35
N ALA A 366 -29.48 -1.97 -2.45
CA ALA A 366 -30.48 -2.78 -3.15
C ALA A 366 -30.12 -2.97 -4.64
N ARG A 367 -29.67 -1.91 -5.32
CA ARG A 367 -29.19 -2.01 -6.71
C ARG A 367 -27.97 -2.94 -6.84
N ASN A 368 -26.97 -2.77 -5.96
CA ASN A 368 -25.78 -3.61 -6.00
C ASN A 368 -26.14 -5.09 -5.78
N LYS A 369 -27.02 -5.39 -4.81
CA LYS A 369 -27.49 -6.77 -4.55
C LYS A 369 -28.25 -7.37 -5.74
N ALA A 370 -29.02 -6.57 -6.47
CA ALA A 370 -29.70 -7.05 -7.69
C ALA A 370 -28.68 -7.39 -8.80
N ILE A 371 -27.65 -6.58 -8.97
CA ILE A 371 -26.57 -6.84 -9.94
C ILE A 371 -25.75 -8.09 -9.53
N GLU A 372 -25.46 -8.26 -8.26
CA GLU A 372 -24.80 -9.44 -7.73
C GLU A 372 -25.62 -10.72 -7.95
N ALA A 373 -26.93 -10.66 -7.72
CA ALA A 373 -27.84 -11.78 -7.98
C ALA A 373 -27.89 -12.16 -9.47
N ASP A 374 -27.88 -11.17 -10.38
CA ASP A 374 -27.77 -11.44 -11.82
C ASP A 374 -26.43 -12.12 -12.15
N GLY A 375 -25.31 -11.62 -11.61
CA GLY A 375 -23.99 -12.23 -11.80
C GLY A 375 -23.92 -13.69 -11.31
N LEU A 376 -24.62 -14.02 -10.22
CA LEU A 376 -24.72 -15.38 -9.66
C LEU A 376 -25.69 -16.29 -10.40
N SER A 377 -26.47 -15.77 -11.35
CA SER A 377 -27.39 -16.56 -12.19
C SER A 377 -26.76 -17.08 -13.48
N LYS A 378 -25.55 -16.70 -13.81
CA LYS A 378 -24.84 -17.06 -15.05
C LYS A 378 -24.26 -18.48 -14.95
N GLU A 379 -23.93 -19.07 -16.07
CA GLU A 379 -23.17 -20.35 -16.12
C GLU A 379 -21.66 -20.09 -15.99
N THR A 380 -21.19 -18.98 -16.58
CA THR A 380 -19.80 -18.52 -16.52
C THR A 380 -19.57 -17.65 -15.29
N ILE A 381 -18.30 -17.46 -14.92
CA ILE A 381 -17.92 -16.65 -13.75
C ILE A 381 -17.72 -15.20 -14.21
N THR A 382 -18.60 -14.31 -13.79
CA THR A 382 -18.42 -12.87 -13.98
C THR A 382 -17.55 -12.29 -12.83
N PRO A 383 -16.85 -11.16 -13.04
CA PRO A 383 -16.12 -10.49 -11.96
C PRO A 383 -17.02 -10.16 -10.74
N ILE A 384 -18.28 -9.77 -10.99
CA ILE A 384 -19.26 -9.46 -9.93
C ILE A 384 -19.68 -10.74 -9.19
N GLY A 385 -19.97 -11.82 -9.92
CA GLY A 385 -20.30 -13.13 -9.34
C GLY A 385 -19.16 -13.68 -8.48
N LEU A 386 -17.89 -13.48 -8.92
CA LEU A 386 -16.72 -13.84 -8.13
C LEU A 386 -16.65 -13.04 -6.83
N CYS A 387 -16.79 -11.71 -6.89
CA CYS A 387 -16.80 -10.85 -5.69
C CYS A 387 -17.91 -11.24 -4.71
N ALA A 388 -19.13 -11.46 -5.22
CA ALA A 388 -20.28 -11.87 -4.38
C ALA A 388 -20.04 -13.23 -3.71
N THR A 389 -19.44 -14.18 -4.43
CA THR A 389 -19.12 -15.52 -3.86
C THR A 389 -18.00 -15.44 -2.81
N LEU A 390 -16.96 -14.64 -3.06
CA LEU A 390 -15.89 -14.39 -2.09
C LEU A 390 -16.45 -13.76 -0.81
N SER A 391 -17.29 -12.73 -0.95
CA SER A 391 -17.93 -12.04 0.18
C SER A 391 -18.82 -12.97 1.03
N ALA A 392 -19.47 -13.93 0.41
CA ALA A 392 -20.34 -14.88 1.12
C ALA A 392 -19.57 -15.98 1.88
N LEU A 393 -18.33 -16.27 1.49
CA LEU A 393 -17.59 -17.44 1.98
C LEU A 393 -16.37 -17.09 2.84
N LEU A 394 -15.74 -15.94 2.60
CA LEU A 394 -14.54 -15.54 3.33
C LEU A 394 -14.88 -14.91 4.69
N PRO A 395 -13.97 -14.96 5.67
CA PRO A 395 -14.19 -14.34 6.97
C PRO A 395 -14.41 -12.82 6.87
N ASP A 396 -15.27 -12.27 7.71
CA ASP A 396 -15.58 -10.83 7.78
C ASP A 396 -14.33 -9.97 8.05
N GLU A 397 -13.37 -10.52 8.79
CA GLU A 397 -12.09 -9.89 9.13
C GLU A 397 -10.97 -10.16 8.11
N ALA A 398 -11.29 -10.72 6.94
CA ALA A 398 -10.31 -10.94 5.88
C ALA A 398 -9.70 -9.60 5.41
N VAL A 399 -8.40 -9.63 5.13
CA VAL A 399 -7.67 -8.48 4.57
C VAL A 399 -7.41 -8.74 3.09
N PHE A 400 -7.87 -7.82 2.25
CA PHE A 400 -7.73 -7.91 0.80
C PHE A 400 -6.64 -6.96 0.31
N VAL A 401 -5.68 -7.53 -0.41
CA VAL A 401 -4.62 -6.80 -1.11
C VAL A 401 -4.90 -6.86 -2.59
N ASP A 402 -5.19 -5.71 -3.21
CA ASP A 402 -5.64 -5.64 -4.60
C ASP A 402 -4.54 -5.22 -5.57
N GLU A 403 -4.42 -5.97 -6.66
CA GLU A 403 -3.62 -5.63 -7.84
C GLU A 403 -4.37 -6.03 -9.13
N THR A 404 -5.66 -5.70 -9.24
CA THR A 404 -6.49 -6.14 -10.37
C THR A 404 -6.63 -5.13 -11.50
N ILE A 405 -6.25 -3.90 -11.33
CA ILE A 405 -6.37 -2.75 -12.26
C ILE A 405 -7.74 -2.66 -12.96
N THR A 406 -8.04 -3.57 -13.91
CA THR A 406 -9.29 -3.57 -14.69
C THR A 406 -10.53 -3.76 -13.81
N HIS A 407 -10.44 -4.63 -12.81
CA HIS A 407 -11.60 -5.04 -12.00
C HIS A 407 -11.69 -4.28 -10.66
N ARG A 408 -10.73 -3.41 -10.35
CA ARG A 408 -10.73 -2.64 -9.09
C ARG A 408 -12.05 -1.91 -8.80
N PRO A 409 -12.70 -1.21 -9.76
CA PRO A 409 -13.99 -0.57 -9.48
C PRO A 409 -15.10 -1.58 -9.12
N ILE A 410 -15.07 -2.78 -9.68
CA ILE A 410 -16.00 -3.87 -9.36
C ILE A 410 -15.70 -4.40 -7.96
N ILE A 411 -14.44 -4.65 -7.64
CA ILE A 411 -13.99 -5.13 -6.32
C ILE A 411 -14.38 -4.13 -5.24
N ILE A 412 -14.07 -2.85 -5.42
CA ILE A 412 -14.44 -1.81 -4.44
C ILE A 412 -15.94 -1.80 -4.20
N ARG A 413 -16.77 -2.01 -5.22
CA ARG A 413 -18.23 -1.95 -5.11
C ARG A 413 -18.85 -3.23 -4.56
N HIS A 414 -18.39 -4.39 -5.00
CA HIS A 414 -19.07 -5.68 -4.81
C HIS A 414 -18.34 -6.67 -3.89
N LEU A 415 -17.08 -6.43 -3.52
CA LEU A 415 -16.40 -7.23 -2.52
C LEU A 415 -16.68 -6.65 -1.12
N ASP A 416 -17.10 -7.50 -0.19
CA ASP A 416 -17.35 -7.09 1.19
C ASP A 416 -16.03 -7.14 1.98
N TYR A 417 -15.59 -6.00 2.47
CA TYR A 417 -14.44 -5.85 3.35
C TYR A 417 -14.80 -4.86 4.46
N ARG A 418 -14.41 -5.14 5.69
CA ARG A 418 -14.92 -4.46 6.87
C ARG A 418 -13.81 -3.92 7.76
N GLY A 419 -13.95 -2.67 8.17
CA GLY A 419 -13.03 -2.00 9.07
C GLY A 419 -11.79 -1.42 8.40
N PRO A 420 -10.98 -0.69 9.17
CA PRO A 420 -9.76 -0.06 8.67
C PRO A 420 -8.73 -1.10 8.23
N ARG A 421 -7.99 -0.80 7.18
CA ARG A 421 -6.93 -1.67 6.61
C ARG A 421 -7.43 -3.03 6.10
N SER A 422 -8.75 -3.23 5.96
CA SER A 422 -9.31 -4.48 5.43
C SER A 422 -9.17 -4.62 3.91
N PHE A 423 -8.96 -3.50 3.22
CA PHE A 423 -8.64 -3.43 1.79
C PHE A 423 -7.57 -2.38 1.54
N TYR A 424 -6.56 -2.72 0.74
CA TYR A 424 -5.60 -1.75 0.24
C TYR A 424 -4.92 -2.20 -1.05
N THR A 425 -4.27 -1.26 -1.74
CA THR A 425 -3.58 -1.47 -3.01
C THR A 425 -2.28 -0.67 -3.08
N ALA A 426 -1.41 -0.99 -4.04
CA ALA A 426 -0.26 -0.15 -4.36
C ALA A 426 -0.69 1.17 -5.01
N ALA A 427 -0.09 2.30 -4.58
CA ALA A 427 -0.42 3.64 -5.09
C ALA A 427 0.19 3.97 -6.45
N THR A 428 1.01 3.09 -7.01
CA THR A 428 1.62 3.27 -8.33
C THR A 428 0.84 2.53 -9.40
N GLY A 429 0.94 2.97 -10.64
CA GLY A 429 0.45 2.20 -11.79
C GLY A 429 1.38 1.03 -12.18
N GLY A 430 2.44 0.79 -11.41
CA GLY A 430 3.37 -0.31 -11.63
C GLY A 430 2.82 -1.65 -11.16
N LEU A 431 3.03 -2.70 -11.92
CA LEU A 431 2.61 -4.07 -11.60
C LEU A 431 3.74 -4.85 -10.92
N GLY A 432 3.38 -5.91 -10.20
CA GLY A 432 4.33 -6.86 -9.62
C GLY A 432 4.50 -6.77 -8.10
N GLN A 433 3.59 -6.12 -7.39
CA GLN A 433 3.70 -5.82 -5.96
C GLN A 433 2.72 -6.60 -5.06
N GLY A 434 1.60 -7.07 -5.61
CA GLY A 434 0.48 -7.62 -4.83
C GLY A 434 0.84 -8.80 -3.94
N LEU A 435 1.71 -9.70 -4.39
CA LEU A 435 2.14 -10.85 -3.58
C LEU A 435 3.04 -10.43 -2.42
N GLY A 436 3.99 -9.51 -2.66
CA GLY A 436 4.87 -8.99 -1.61
C GLY A 436 4.09 -8.25 -0.53
N LEU A 437 3.15 -7.39 -0.93
CA LEU A 437 2.25 -6.68 -0.02
C LEU A 437 1.41 -7.66 0.82
N ALA A 438 0.84 -8.71 0.21
CA ALA A 438 0.05 -9.71 0.91
C ALA A 438 0.88 -10.52 1.91
N LEU A 439 2.10 -10.92 1.55
CA LEU A 439 3.01 -11.63 2.45
C LEU A 439 3.45 -10.74 3.62
N GLY A 440 3.72 -9.45 3.37
CA GLY A 440 4.01 -8.47 4.42
C GLY A 440 2.83 -8.25 5.37
N THR A 441 1.61 -8.23 4.84
CA THR A 441 0.37 -8.22 5.63
C THR A 441 0.28 -9.46 6.51
N LYS A 442 0.52 -10.64 5.96
CA LYS A 442 0.47 -11.90 6.72
C LYS A 442 1.55 -11.97 7.80
N LEU A 443 2.74 -11.46 7.52
CA LEU A 443 3.82 -11.34 8.51
C LEU A 443 3.42 -10.42 9.68
N ALA A 444 2.76 -9.30 9.39
CA ALA A 444 2.27 -8.35 10.40
C ALA A 444 1.05 -8.85 11.18
N ARG A 445 0.22 -9.64 10.56
CA ARG A 445 -1.06 -10.14 11.08
C ARG A 445 -1.18 -11.64 10.86
N PRO A 446 -0.41 -12.45 11.61
CA PRO A 446 -0.38 -13.91 11.43
C PRO A 446 -1.75 -14.58 11.65
N ASP A 447 -2.62 -13.98 12.45
CA ASP A 447 -3.97 -14.48 12.73
C ASP A 447 -4.99 -14.15 11.64
N CYS A 448 -4.72 -13.17 10.78
CA CYS A 448 -5.66 -12.73 9.75
C CYS A 448 -5.67 -13.68 8.54
N PHE A 449 -6.85 -13.82 7.93
CA PHE A 449 -7.00 -14.41 6.62
C PHE A 449 -6.66 -13.37 5.56
N VAL A 450 -5.52 -13.53 4.88
CA VAL A 450 -5.04 -12.57 3.88
C VAL A 450 -5.33 -13.08 2.49
N VAL A 451 -5.97 -12.24 1.68
CA VAL A 451 -6.36 -12.52 0.30
C VAL A 451 -5.65 -11.55 -0.65
N SER A 452 -4.84 -12.06 -1.56
CA SER A 452 -4.35 -11.29 -2.70
C SER A 452 -5.32 -11.44 -3.86
N VAL A 453 -6.06 -10.39 -4.21
CA VAL A 453 -6.87 -10.35 -5.43
C VAL A 453 -6.04 -9.69 -6.53
N ILE A 454 -5.75 -10.42 -7.60
CA ILE A 454 -4.75 -10.03 -8.58
C ILE A 454 -5.18 -10.38 -10.00
N GLY A 455 -4.95 -9.48 -10.96
CA GLY A 455 -5.17 -9.77 -12.38
C GLY A 455 -4.13 -10.75 -12.92
N ASP A 456 -4.48 -11.51 -13.95
CA ASP A 456 -3.57 -12.43 -14.65
C ASP A 456 -2.30 -11.74 -15.16
N GLY A 457 -2.45 -10.56 -15.76
CA GLY A 457 -1.34 -9.72 -16.17
C GLY A 457 -0.46 -9.28 -14.99
N SER A 458 -1.07 -8.78 -13.92
CA SER A 458 -0.34 -8.36 -12.72
C SER A 458 0.39 -9.53 -12.04
N PHE A 459 -0.23 -10.71 -12.00
CA PHE A 459 0.40 -11.91 -11.46
C PHE A 459 1.71 -12.27 -12.18
N MET A 460 1.75 -12.10 -13.49
CA MET A 460 2.96 -12.37 -14.30
C MET A 460 4.11 -11.38 -14.01
N TYR A 461 3.82 -10.19 -13.51
CA TYR A 461 4.84 -9.19 -13.13
C TYR A 461 5.39 -9.43 -11.71
N ASN A 462 4.68 -10.18 -10.88
CA ASN A 462 5.14 -10.48 -9.53
C ASN A 462 6.31 -11.48 -9.53
N PRO A 463 7.25 -11.41 -8.57
CA PRO A 463 8.26 -12.43 -8.34
C PRO A 463 7.61 -13.69 -7.72
N VAL A 464 6.78 -14.41 -8.49
CA VAL A 464 5.91 -15.48 -8.00
C VAL A 464 6.70 -16.62 -7.36
N VAL A 465 7.75 -17.10 -8.02
CA VAL A 465 8.60 -18.20 -7.51
C VAL A 465 9.20 -17.82 -6.16
N GLN A 466 9.73 -16.62 -6.05
CA GLN A 466 10.34 -16.09 -4.83
C GLN A 466 9.30 -15.89 -3.72
N SER A 467 8.13 -15.39 -4.08
CA SER A 467 7.01 -15.20 -3.15
C SER A 467 6.50 -16.52 -2.57
N LEU A 468 6.34 -17.55 -3.41
CA LEU A 468 5.93 -18.89 -2.95
C LEU A 468 7.02 -19.56 -2.11
N THR A 469 8.30 -19.36 -2.47
CA THR A 469 9.43 -19.85 -1.67
C THR A 469 9.41 -19.21 -0.28
N LEU A 470 9.26 -17.89 -0.20
CA LEU A 470 9.20 -17.15 1.06
C LEU A 470 7.98 -17.57 1.90
N SER A 471 6.80 -17.64 1.27
CA SER A 471 5.57 -18.10 1.94
C SER A 471 5.76 -19.47 2.60
N LYS A 472 6.46 -20.39 1.93
CA LYS A 472 6.73 -21.74 2.45
C LYS A 472 7.76 -21.72 3.57
N HIS A 473 8.82 -20.96 3.42
CA HIS A 473 9.94 -20.92 4.37
C HIS A 473 9.55 -20.23 5.69
N GLU A 474 8.82 -19.11 5.59
CA GLU A 474 8.43 -18.29 6.73
C GLU A 474 7.01 -18.62 7.26
N GLU A 475 6.40 -19.68 6.74
CA GLU A 475 5.04 -20.11 7.13
C GLU A 475 4.00 -18.97 7.03
N LEU A 476 4.01 -18.25 5.90
CA LEU A 476 3.12 -17.14 5.62
C LEU A 476 2.02 -17.52 4.61
N PRO A 477 1.01 -18.30 5.01
CA PRO A 477 -0.05 -18.74 4.11
C PRO A 477 -0.96 -17.60 3.71
N ILE A 478 -1.14 -17.40 2.39
CA ILE A 478 -2.04 -16.42 1.80
C ILE A 478 -2.97 -17.07 0.78
N PHE A 479 -4.15 -16.49 0.56
CA PHE A 479 -5.07 -16.92 -0.49
C PHE A 479 -4.92 -15.99 -1.70
N VAL A 480 -4.37 -16.51 -2.80
CA VAL A 480 -4.22 -15.77 -4.06
C VAL A 480 -5.38 -16.10 -4.97
N VAL A 481 -6.17 -15.10 -5.33
CA VAL A 481 -7.30 -15.23 -6.27
C VAL A 481 -6.97 -14.44 -7.53
N ILE A 482 -6.72 -15.17 -8.63
CA ILE A 482 -6.36 -14.57 -9.91
C ILE A 482 -7.63 -14.31 -10.71
N PHE A 483 -7.89 -13.04 -11.00
CA PHE A 483 -8.93 -12.57 -11.90
C PHE A 483 -8.41 -12.70 -13.34
N ASN A 484 -8.58 -13.90 -13.93
CA ASN A 484 -8.02 -14.25 -15.22
C ASN A 484 -9.01 -13.97 -16.35
N ASN A 485 -8.86 -12.82 -17.00
CA ASN A 485 -9.61 -12.46 -18.19
C ASN A 485 -8.81 -12.62 -19.50
N MET A 486 -7.67 -13.31 -19.43
CA MET A 486 -6.77 -13.61 -20.56
C MET A 486 -6.32 -12.35 -21.31
N GLY A 487 -6.12 -11.24 -20.58
CA GLY A 487 -5.70 -10.02 -21.27
C GLY A 487 -5.54 -8.76 -20.43
N TYR A 488 -4.88 -7.79 -21.04
CA TYR A 488 -4.76 -6.43 -20.51
C TYR A 488 -6.00 -5.61 -20.88
N SER A 489 -7.15 -5.94 -20.29
CA SER A 489 -8.44 -5.34 -20.65
C SER A 489 -8.51 -3.85 -20.37
N ALA A 490 -7.80 -3.32 -19.37
CA ALA A 490 -7.70 -1.88 -19.15
C ALA A 490 -7.10 -1.17 -20.37
N MET A 491 -5.99 -1.71 -20.92
CA MET A 491 -5.35 -1.17 -22.13
C MET A 491 -6.28 -1.25 -23.35
N ARG A 492 -6.99 -2.36 -23.51
CA ARG A 492 -7.94 -2.55 -24.60
C ARG A 492 -9.09 -1.54 -24.53
N LYS A 493 -9.70 -1.36 -23.35
CA LYS A 493 -10.77 -0.38 -23.12
C LYS A 493 -10.31 1.03 -23.46
N GLU A 494 -9.14 1.42 -22.99
CA GLU A 494 -8.55 2.73 -23.25
C GLU A 494 -8.26 2.93 -24.75
N HIS A 495 -7.67 1.93 -25.42
CA HIS A 495 -7.45 1.96 -26.86
C HIS A 495 -8.76 2.17 -27.64
N HIS A 496 -9.81 1.42 -27.31
CA HIS A 496 -11.11 1.56 -27.97
C HIS A 496 -11.80 2.89 -27.64
N SER A 497 -11.56 3.47 -26.45
CA SER A 497 -12.10 4.80 -26.11
C SER A 497 -11.47 5.91 -26.97
N TYR A 498 -10.18 5.80 -27.25
CA TYR A 498 -9.49 6.75 -28.15
C TYR A 498 -9.87 6.56 -29.62
N TYR A 499 -10.13 5.33 -30.04
CA TYR A 499 -10.43 4.96 -31.42
C TYR A 499 -11.70 4.10 -31.53
N PRO A 500 -12.88 4.62 -31.18
CA PRO A 500 -14.13 3.83 -31.14
C PRO A 500 -14.54 3.25 -32.49
N ASN A 501 -14.13 3.88 -33.60
CA ASN A 501 -14.35 3.43 -34.97
C ASN A 501 -13.04 3.01 -35.66
N GLY A 502 -12.00 2.71 -34.89
CA GLY A 502 -10.70 2.32 -35.40
C GLY A 502 -10.67 0.91 -35.98
N LEU A 503 -9.58 0.58 -36.69
CA LEU A 503 -9.42 -0.76 -37.30
C LEU A 503 -9.43 -1.88 -36.25
N ALA A 504 -8.83 -1.65 -35.09
CA ALA A 504 -8.80 -2.63 -34.01
C ALA A 504 -10.20 -2.93 -33.46
N ALA A 505 -10.98 -1.89 -33.20
CA ALA A 505 -12.35 -2.04 -32.69
C ALA A 505 -13.27 -2.75 -33.73
N ASN A 506 -13.18 -2.38 -35.02
CA ASN A 506 -14.04 -2.91 -36.06
C ASN A 506 -13.69 -4.33 -36.51
N ASN A 507 -12.42 -4.73 -36.40
CA ASN A 507 -11.95 -6.03 -36.88
C ASN A 507 -11.64 -7.02 -35.74
N SER A 508 -11.95 -6.66 -34.49
CA SER A 508 -11.61 -7.45 -33.29
C SER A 508 -10.12 -7.81 -33.22
N THR A 509 -9.26 -6.95 -33.78
CA THR A 509 -7.81 -7.17 -33.80
C THR A 509 -7.22 -6.69 -32.48
N SER A 510 -6.69 -7.64 -31.69
CA SER A 510 -6.01 -7.33 -30.43
C SER A 510 -4.50 -7.33 -30.64
N VAL A 511 -3.86 -6.17 -30.50
CA VAL A 511 -2.40 -6.02 -30.55
C VAL A 511 -1.92 -5.60 -29.17
N GLY A 512 -1.07 -6.45 -28.53
CA GLY A 512 -0.50 -6.17 -27.21
C GLY A 512 -1.47 -6.30 -26.02
N HIS A 513 -2.69 -6.78 -26.23
CA HIS A 513 -3.70 -6.86 -25.17
C HIS A 513 -4.02 -8.30 -24.72
N THR A 514 -3.60 -9.31 -25.47
CA THR A 514 -3.94 -10.71 -25.20
C THR A 514 -2.89 -11.37 -24.36
N ILE A 515 -3.31 -12.12 -23.35
CA ILE A 515 -2.49 -13.05 -22.57
C ILE A 515 -2.92 -14.47 -22.95
N THR A 516 -1.96 -15.36 -23.18
CA THR A 516 -2.27 -16.77 -23.46
C THR A 516 -2.92 -17.41 -22.23
N ASP A 517 -3.95 -18.22 -22.46
CA ASP A 517 -4.57 -18.98 -21.36
C ASP A 517 -3.57 -19.93 -20.72
N MET A 518 -3.22 -19.65 -19.47
CA MET A 518 -2.28 -20.42 -18.66
C MET A 518 -2.97 -20.91 -17.39
N ASP A 519 -2.62 -22.10 -16.93
CA ASP A 519 -3.04 -22.55 -15.60
C ASP A 519 -2.01 -22.10 -14.55
N TYR A 520 -2.16 -20.89 -14.04
CA TYR A 520 -1.29 -20.35 -12.99
C TYR A 520 -1.35 -21.15 -11.67
N ALA A 521 -2.41 -21.94 -11.46
CA ALA A 521 -2.54 -22.77 -10.28
C ALA A 521 -1.54 -23.95 -10.25
N GLU A 522 -0.96 -24.32 -11.40
CA GLU A 522 0.13 -25.30 -11.46
C GLU A 522 1.37 -24.86 -10.68
N LEU A 523 1.62 -23.54 -10.62
CA LEU A 523 2.73 -23.02 -9.83
C LEU A 523 2.56 -23.35 -8.34
N ALA A 524 1.36 -23.20 -7.79
CA ALA A 524 1.08 -23.59 -6.40
C ALA A 524 1.35 -25.09 -6.19
N ARG A 525 0.87 -25.94 -7.09
CA ARG A 525 1.07 -27.40 -7.01
C ARG A 525 2.55 -27.80 -7.07
N ALA A 526 3.35 -27.09 -7.89
CA ALA A 526 4.79 -27.32 -7.96
C ALA A 526 5.52 -27.07 -6.63
N PHE A 527 4.99 -26.18 -5.80
CA PHE A 527 5.50 -25.89 -4.45
C PHE A 527 4.89 -26.77 -3.36
N GLY A 528 3.96 -27.64 -3.71
CA GLY A 528 3.21 -28.48 -2.76
C GLY A 528 2.08 -27.74 -2.05
N PHE A 529 1.61 -26.65 -2.63
CA PHE A 529 0.48 -25.85 -2.17
C PHE A 529 -0.82 -26.23 -2.89
N TYR A 530 -1.94 -25.72 -2.40
CA TYR A 530 -3.22 -25.86 -3.09
C TYR A 530 -3.27 -24.98 -4.32
N GLY A 531 -3.65 -25.55 -5.46
CA GLY A 531 -3.85 -24.81 -6.72
C GLY A 531 -5.01 -25.37 -7.53
N ARG A 532 -5.94 -24.52 -7.95
CA ARG A 532 -7.07 -24.92 -8.79
C ARG A 532 -7.41 -23.83 -9.82
N LYS A 533 -7.62 -24.25 -11.08
CA LYS A 533 -8.24 -23.44 -12.12
C LYS A 533 -9.74 -23.68 -12.14
N VAL A 534 -10.54 -22.62 -12.25
CA VAL A 534 -12.01 -22.67 -12.26
C VAL A 534 -12.54 -21.77 -13.37
N ASP A 535 -13.43 -22.30 -14.20
CA ASP A 535 -14.05 -21.61 -15.34
C ASP A 535 -15.58 -21.65 -15.34
N ARG A 536 -16.19 -22.40 -14.39
CA ARG A 536 -17.66 -22.52 -14.25
C ARG A 536 -18.12 -22.08 -12.87
N LEU A 537 -19.20 -21.31 -12.83
CA LEU A 537 -19.72 -20.76 -11.57
C LEU A 537 -20.10 -21.85 -10.57
N ILE A 538 -20.65 -22.98 -11.04
CA ILE A 538 -21.07 -24.11 -10.17
C ILE A 538 -19.90 -24.73 -9.37
N GLU A 539 -18.67 -24.56 -9.83
CA GLU A 539 -17.48 -25.09 -9.17
C GLU A 539 -16.83 -24.10 -8.21
N LEU A 540 -17.16 -22.79 -8.36
CA LEU A 540 -16.47 -21.69 -7.69
C LEU A 540 -16.55 -21.78 -6.16
N GLU A 541 -17.76 -22.03 -5.63
CA GLU A 541 -17.98 -22.13 -4.18
C GLU A 541 -17.10 -23.21 -3.54
N ASN A 542 -17.07 -24.41 -4.15
CA ASN A 542 -16.26 -25.51 -3.65
C ASN A 542 -14.77 -25.20 -3.71
N ALA A 543 -14.31 -24.58 -4.82
CA ALA A 543 -12.91 -24.22 -4.99
C ALA A 543 -12.44 -23.16 -3.97
N ILE A 544 -13.28 -22.16 -3.67
CA ILE A 544 -12.99 -21.17 -2.63
C ILE A 544 -12.91 -21.84 -1.25
N LYS A 545 -13.86 -22.71 -0.90
CA LYS A 545 -13.86 -23.44 0.37
C LYS A 545 -12.64 -24.37 0.53
N GLU A 546 -12.19 -25.00 -0.55
CA GLU A 546 -10.96 -25.81 -0.54
C GLU A 546 -9.73 -24.95 -0.35
N GLY A 547 -9.61 -23.81 -1.07
CA GLY A 547 -8.53 -22.83 -0.90
C GLY A 547 -8.48 -22.26 0.51
N GLN A 548 -9.64 -21.89 1.06
CA GLN A 548 -9.76 -21.41 2.44
C GLN A 548 -9.25 -22.45 3.45
N ARG A 549 -9.67 -23.73 3.30
CA ARG A 549 -9.19 -24.83 4.15
C ARG A 549 -7.67 -25.01 4.06
N ALA A 550 -7.10 -24.89 2.86
CA ALA A 550 -5.65 -24.97 2.67
C ALA A 550 -4.93 -23.84 3.43
N VAL A 551 -5.40 -22.58 3.30
CA VAL A 551 -4.80 -21.45 4.02
C VAL A 551 -4.95 -21.61 5.54
N CYS A 552 -6.11 -22.01 6.02
CA CYS A 552 -6.32 -22.28 7.45
C CYS A 552 -5.46 -23.46 7.98
N SER A 553 -5.02 -24.37 7.11
CA SER A 553 -4.09 -25.45 7.46
C SER A 553 -2.61 -25.07 7.31
N GLY A 554 -2.30 -23.79 7.04
CA GLY A 554 -0.93 -23.29 6.92
C GLY A 554 -0.33 -23.39 5.52
N GLN A 555 -1.13 -23.58 4.48
CA GLN A 555 -0.67 -23.68 3.10
C GLN A 555 -1.17 -22.50 2.28
N THR A 556 -0.29 -21.85 1.51
CA THR A 556 -0.74 -20.90 0.50
C THR A 556 -1.63 -21.58 -0.54
N ALA A 557 -2.65 -20.88 -1.02
CA ALA A 557 -3.56 -21.37 -2.04
C ALA A 557 -3.61 -20.39 -3.22
N ILE A 558 -3.58 -20.92 -4.47
CA ILE A 558 -3.80 -20.15 -5.69
C ILE A 558 -5.06 -20.64 -6.39
N LEU A 559 -6.02 -19.75 -6.53
CA LEU A 559 -7.24 -19.97 -7.30
C LEU A 559 -7.15 -19.16 -8.60
N ASN A 560 -6.98 -19.84 -9.74
CA ASN A 560 -6.99 -19.23 -11.06
C ASN A 560 -8.42 -19.24 -11.61
N VAL A 561 -9.12 -18.09 -11.53
CA VAL A 561 -10.51 -17.95 -11.92
C VAL A 561 -10.60 -17.34 -13.31
N VAL A 562 -11.04 -18.14 -14.30
CA VAL A 562 -11.28 -17.67 -15.66
C VAL A 562 -12.59 -16.88 -15.69
N LEU A 563 -12.49 -15.63 -16.08
CA LEU A 563 -13.61 -14.69 -16.07
C LEU A 563 -14.22 -14.49 -17.45
N ASP A 564 -15.53 -14.48 -17.48
CA ASP A 564 -16.31 -13.95 -18.57
C ASP A 564 -16.59 -12.46 -18.29
N GLU A 565 -15.93 -11.57 -19.02
CA GLU A 565 -16.12 -10.14 -18.84
C GLU A 565 -17.50 -9.66 -19.26
N GLY A 566 -18.22 -10.43 -20.13
CA GLY A 566 -19.49 -10.00 -20.70
C GLY A 566 -19.39 -8.62 -21.38
N ASP A 567 -20.52 -7.97 -21.55
CA ASP A 567 -20.57 -6.56 -21.98
C ASP A 567 -20.33 -5.66 -20.74
N THR A 568 -19.06 -5.44 -20.39
CA THR A 568 -18.66 -4.59 -19.25
C THR A 568 -18.71 -3.10 -19.58
N SER A 569 -19.75 -2.63 -20.26
CA SER A 569 -20.09 -1.23 -20.35
C SER A 569 -20.71 -0.76 -19.02
N ILE A 570 -19.88 -0.59 -17.98
CA ILE A 570 -20.25 0.07 -16.72
C ILE A 570 -19.47 1.36 -16.59
#